data_ca6e0f58277ba15ca0cdddb466bd73f2
#
_entry.id   ca6e0f58277ba15ca0cdddb466bd73f2
#
_cell.length_a   1.000
_cell.length_b   1.000
_cell.length_c   1.000
_cell.angle_alpha   90.00
_cell.angle_beta   90.00
_cell.angle_gamma   90.00
#
_symmetry.space_group_name_H-M   'P 1'
#
loop_
_entity.id
_entity.type
_entity.pdbx_description
1 polymer ?
#
loop_
_entity_poly.entity_id
_entity_poly.type
_entity_poly.pdbx_seq_one_letter_code
_entity_poly.pdbx_strand_id
1 'polypeptide(L)'
;MHTSSIILISTADWDHPLWTNKQHVACSLADMGFRVLYVESLGIRPIRMKSNDFLRIFRRLYRAFKILRNVRPGVWVCSPLVIPSGNNGLALKLNKISLKLALSLCRFLLSFKDPLLWTYNPLTARFISLKGYSLIV
;
A
#
# COMPACT_ATOMS: atom_id res chain seq x y z
N MET A 1 -26.49 -0.31 -5.33
CA MET A 1 -25.56 0.76 -4.87
C MET A 1 -24.14 0.34 -5.16
N HIS A 2 -23.44 1.08 -5.97
CA HIS A 2 -22.01 0.87 -6.13
C HIS A 2 -21.32 1.39 -4.87
N THR A 3 -20.89 0.49 -4.01
CA THR A 3 -20.06 0.86 -2.87
C THR A 3 -18.75 1.41 -3.41
N SER A 4 -18.52 2.69 -3.22
CA SER A 4 -17.30 3.34 -3.71
C SER A 4 -16.07 2.70 -3.08
N SER A 5 -15.06 2.42 -3.88
CA SER A 5 -13.82 1.82 -3.44
C SER A 5 -12.70 2.85 -3.38
N ILE A 6 -11.85 2.74 -2.38
CA ILE A 6 -10.74 3.66 -2.12
C ILE A 6 -9.44 2.87 -2.00
N ILE A 7 -8.42 3.29 -2.71
CA ILE A 7 -7.05 2.83 -2.52
C ILE A 7 -6.30 3.93 -1.77
N LEU A 8 -5.90 3.64 -0.53
CA LEU A 8 -5.21 4.56 0.34
C LEU A 8 -3.73 4.16 0.44
N ILE A 9 -2.86 4.94 -0.18
CA ILE A 9 -1.40 4.71 -0.11
C ILE A 9 -0.83 5.43 1.09
N SER A 10 -0.42 4.64 2.08
CA SER A 10 0.08 5.12 3.35
C SER A 10 1.61 5.23 3.39
N THR A 11 2.10 5.96 4.37
CA THR A 11 3.50 5.98 4.77
C THR A 11 3.75 5.24 6.08
N ALA A 12 2.74 4.53 6.59
CA ALA A 12 2.80 3.77 7.83
C ALA A 12 2.30 2.34 7.62
N ASP A 13 2.92 1.39 8.31
CA ASP A 13 2.47 0.01 8.33
C ASP A 13 1.23 -0.14 9.22
N TRP A 14 0.30 -1.03 8.84
CA TRP A 14 -0.95 -1.23 9.57
C TRP A 14 -0.73 -1.69 11.00
N ASP A 15 0.20 -2.62 11.19
CA ASP A 15 0.50 -3.22 12.48
C ASP A 15 1.47 -2.40 13.34
N HIS A 16 1.73 -1.14 12.96
CA HIS A 16 2.55 -0.27 13.79
C HIS A 16 1.87 -0.04 15.15
N PRO A 17 2.59 -0.17 16.28
CA PRO A 17 1.98 -0.08 17.62
C PRO A 17 1.37 1.29 17.92
N LEU A 18 1.90 2.34 17.29
CA LEU A 18 1.34 3.69 17.36
C LEU A 18 0.60 4.00 16.06
N TRP A 19 -0.72 3.97 16.12
CA TRP A 19 -1.54 4.35 14.98
C TRP A 19 -1.43 5.85 14.70
N THR A 20 -1.32 6.16 13.43
CA THR A 20 -1.35 7.53 12.92
C THR A 20 -2.73 7.84 12.34
N ASN A 21 -2.93 9.08 11.91
CA ASN A 21 -4.17 9.49 11.23
C ASN A 21 -4.55 8.57 10.04
N LYS A 22 -3.59 7.91 9.42
CA LYS A 22 -3.81 7.10 8.20
C LYS A 22 -4.65 5.86 8.47
N GLN A 23 -4.35 5.12 9.54
CA GLN A 23 -5.14 3.96 9.96
C GLN A 23 -6.52 4.41 10.43
N HIS A 24 -6.60 5.50 11.19
CA HIS A 24 -7.88 6.07 11.64
C HIS A 24 -8.76 6.52 10.48
N VAL A 25 -8.19 7.19 9.46
CA VAL A 25 -8.91 7.60 8.25
C VAL A 25 -9.43 6.39 7.50
N ALA A 26 -8.61 5.34 7.32
CA ALA A 26 -9.05 4.11 6.66
C ALA A 26 -10.23 3.47 7.38
N CYS A 27 -10.19 3.42 8.71
CA CYS A 27 -11.29 2.92 9.53
C CYS A 27 -12.55 3.78 9.39
N SER A 28 -12.42 5.08 9.49
CA SER A 28 -13.55 6.01 9.37
C SER A 28 -14.23 5.93 8.00
N LEU A 29 -13.44 5.81 6.93
CA LEU A 29 -13.98 5.62 5.59
C LEU A 29 -14.75 4.30 5.47
N ALA A 30 -14.24 3.23 6.07
CA ALA A 30 -14.94 1.94 6.09
C ALA A 30 -16.25 2.01 6.91
N ASP A 31 -16.25 2.72 8.03
CA ASP A 31 -17.43 2.93 8.84
C ASP A 31 -18.51 3.77 8.11
N MET A 32 -18.09 4.62 7.16
CA MET A 32 -18.97 5.34 6.24
C MET A 32 -19.48 4.48 5.08
N GLY A 33 -19.10 3.22 4.98
CA GLY A 33 -19.55 2.27 3.96
C GLY A 33 -18.65 2.16 2.74
N PHE A 34 -17.47 2.79 2.72
CA PHE A 34 -16.50 2.62 1.65
C PHE A 34 -15.75 1.29 1.80
N ARG A 35 -15.29 0.74 0.68
CA ARG A 35 -14.36 -0.40 0.67
C ARG A 35 -12.94 0.14 0.51
N VAL A 36 -12.10 -0.05 1.52
CA VAL A 36 -10.77 0.56 1.59
C VAL A 36 -9.68 -0.48 1.42
N LEU A 37 -8.81 -0.28 0.43
CA LEU A 37 -7.54 -0.98 0.31
C LEU A 37 -6.43 -0.09 0.87
N TYR A 38 -5.94 -0.43 2.05
CA TYR A 38 -4.82 0.25 2.69
C TYR A 38 -3.51 -0.35 2.18
N VAL A 39 -2.71 0.44 1.49
CA VAL A 39 -1.39 0.04 0.98
C VAL A 39 -0.34 0.52 1.97
N GLU A 40 0.38 -0.42 2.57
CA GLU A 40 1.41 -0.13 3.57
C GLU A 40 2.58 0.66 2.98
N SER A 41 3.40 1.21 3.88
CA SER A 41 4.57 2.00 3.51
C SER A 41 5.43 1.31 2.46
N LEU A 42 5.75 2.04 1.40
CA LEU A 42 6.57 1.54 0.28
C LEU A 42 8.05 1.33 0.65
N GLY A 43 8.45 1.61 1.89
CA GLY A 43 9.80 1.34 2.37
C GLY A 43 10.93 2.05 1.61
N ILE A 44 10.64 3.17 0.97
CA ILE A 44 11.54 3.90 0.06
C ILE A 44 12.72 4.55 0.79
N ARG A 45 12.73 4.55 2.11
CA ARG A 45 13.84 5.12 2.88
C ARG A 45 15.09 4.24 2.74
N PRO A 46 16.26 4.84 2.50
CA PRO A 46 17.51 4.10 2.49
C PRO A 46 17.70 3.39 3.83
N ILE A 47 17.87 2.07 3.80
CA ILE A 47 18.21 1.30 5.00
C ILE A 47 19.68 1.54 5.30
N ARG A 48 19.97 2.13 6.46
CA ARG A 48 21.29 2.00 7.07
C ARG A 48 21.40 0.57 7.60
N MET A 49 22.29 -0.22 7.01
CA MET A 49 22.52 -1.62 7.35
C MET A 49 22.99 -1.76 8.81
N LYS A 50 22.03 -1.96 9.73
CA LYS A 50 22.32 -2.47 11.08
C LYS A 50 21.81 -3.91 11.14
N SER A 51 22.43 -4.74 11.99
CA SER A 51 22.15 -6.18 12.11
C SER A 51 20.65 -6.54 12.32
N ASN A 52 19.84 -5.62 12.82
CA ASN A 52 18.41 -5.78 12.96
C ASN A 52 17.61 -5.60 11.65
N ASP A 53 18.26 -5.17 10.57
CA ASP A 53 17.58 -4.90 9.29
C ASP A 53 17.29 -6.21 8.53
N PHE A 54 18.08 -7.27 8.77
CA PHE A 54 17.81 -8.61 8.22
C PHE A 54 16.49 -9.19 8.73
N LEU A 55 16.18 -9.04 10.02
CA LEU A 55 14.90 -9.48 10.59
C LEU A 55 13.72 -8.66 10.03
N ARG A 56 13.91 -7.36 9.77
CA ARG A 56 12.91 -6.50 9.14
C ARG A 56 12.68 -6.91 7.69
N ILE A 57 13.73 -7.20 6.93
CA ILE A 57 13.64 -7.69 5.54
C ILE A 57 12.94 -9.03 5.52
N PHE A 58 13.30 -9.95 6.41
CA PHE A 58 12.69 -11.29 6.50
C PHE A 58 11.20 -11.20 6.89
N ARG A 59 10.84 -10.35 7.84
CA ARG A 59 9.45 -10.10 8.21
C ARG A 59 8.66 -9.48 7.05
N ARG A 60 9.27 -8.60 6.27
CA ARG A 60 8.64 -8.03 5.07
C ARG A 60 8.45 -9.08 3.99
N LEU A 61 9.43 -9.95 3.74
CA LEU A 61 9.30 -11.08 2.83
C LEU A 61 8.20 -12.04 3.27
N TYR A 62 8.12 -12.35 4.56
CA TYR A 62 7.07 -13.19 5.12
C TYR A 62 5.68 -12.54 4.98
N ARG A 63 5.57 -11.23 5.18
CA ARG A 63 4.33 -10.47 4.97
C ARG A 63 3.97 -10.36 3.49
N ALA A 64 4.94 -10.35 2.60
CA ALA A 64 4.71 -10.31 1.15
C ALA A 64 4.02 -11.58 0.62
N PHE A 65 4.15 -12.72 1.29
CA PHE A 65 3.33 -13.90 1.00
C PHE A 65 1.85 -13.72 1.35
N LYS A 66 1.53 -12.75 2.20
CA LYS A 66 0.16 -12.29 2.47
C LYS A 66 -0.05 -10.90 1.86
N ILE A 67 0.05 -10.82 0.54
CA ILE A 67 -0.06 -9.56 -0.21
C ILE A 67 -1.36 -8.83 0.13
N LEU A 68 -2.44 -9.57 0.36
CA LEU A 68 -3.75 -9.03 0.68
C LEU A 68 -4.33 -9.74 1.91
N ARG A 69 -4.71 -8.98 2.93
CA ARG A 69 -5.37 -9.50 4.13
C ARG A 69 -6.53 -8.59 4.55
N ASN A 70 -7.63 -9.18 4.94
CA ASN A 70 -8.73 -8.44 5.57
C ASN A 70 -8.42 -8.23 7.05
N VAL A 71 -8.43 -7.00 7.53
CA VAL A 71 -8.08 -6.64 8.91
C VAL A 71 -9.31 -6.26 9.73
N ARG A 72 -10.36 -5.78 9.05
CA ARG A 72 -11.67 -5.52 9.63
C ARG A 72 -12.71 -5.40 8.51
N PRO A 73 -14.01 -5.43 8.80
CA PRO A 73 -15.04 -5.20 7.78
C PRO A 73 -14.77 -3.91 7.00
N GLY A 74 -14.72 -4.02 5.68
CA GLY A 74 -14.49 -2.88 4.78
C GLY A 74 -13.03 -2.44 4.61
N VAL A 75 -12.07 -2.99 5.36
CA VAL A 75 -10.64 -2.65 5.23
C VAL A 75 -9.81 -3.86 4.90
N TRP A 76 -9.08 -3.77 3.81
CA TRP A 76 -8.05 -4.72 3.39
C TRP A 76 -6.69 -4.04 3.41
N VAL A 77 -5.66 -4.77 3.78
CA VAL A 77 -4.28 -4.30 3.80
C VAL A 77 -3.49 -5.00 2.71
N CYS A 78 -2.82 -4.23 1.90
CA CYS A 78 -1.87 -4.69 0.89
C CYS A 78 -0.45 -4.35 1.35
N SER A 79 0.41 -5.36 1.41
CA SER A 79 1.83 -5.21 1.76
C SER A 79 2.67 -5.51 0.52
N PRO A 80 2.91 -4.52 -0.35
CA PRO A 80 3.70 -4.73 -1.56
C PRO A 80 5.15 -5.04 -1.22
N LEU A 81 5.75 -5.92 -2.00
CA LEU A 81 7.18 -6.21 -1.89
C LEU A 81 7.97 -5.06 -2.53
N VAL A 82 8.73 -4.35 -1.72
CA VAL A 82 9.56 -3.22 -2.16
C VAL A 82 11.00 -3.42 -1.71
N ILE A 83 11.92 -3.30 -2.67
CA ILE A 83 13.36 -3.39 -2.43
C ILE A 83 13.86 -2.01 -2.01
N PRO A 84 14.57 -1.88 -0.87
CA PRO A 84 15.21 -0.63 -0.51
C PRO A 84 16.25 -0.25 -1.57
N SER A 85 16.02 0.83 -2.26
CA SER A 85 16.77 1.10 -3.50
C SER A 85 17.65 2.35 -3.44
N GLY A 86 17.40 3.25 -2.52
CA GLY A 86 18.02 4.57 -2.60
C GLY A 86 17.83 5.17 -4.02
N ASN A 87 18.93 5.52 -4.68
CA ASN A 87 18.93 6.06 -6.04
C ASN A 87 19.22 5.00 -7.13
N ASN A 88 19.14 3.71 -6.83
CA ASN A 88 19.41 2.67 -7.82
C ASN A 88 18.25 2.56 -8.83
N GLY A 89 18.51 2.88 -10.09
CA GLY A 89 17.50 2.88 -11.15
C GLY A 89 16.88 1.52 -11.44
N LEU A 90 17.64 0.41 -11.30
CA LEU A 90 17.13 -0.95 -11.49
C LEU A 90 16.15 -1.31 -10.37
N ALA A 91 16.50 -1.02 -9.12
CA ALA A 91 15.63 -1.28 -7.99
C ALA A 91 14.35 -0.43 -8.05
N LEU A 92 14.42 0.81 -8.54
CA LEU A 92 13.23 1.64 -8.79
C LEU A 92 12.30 1.01 -9.84
N LYS A 93 12.85 0.47 -10.94
CA LYS A 93 12.06 -0.24 -11.96
C LYS A 93 11.40 -1.49 -11.39
N LEU A 94 12.11 -2.30 -10.61
CA LEU A 94 11.57 -3.49 -9.96
C LEU A 94 10.47 -3.13 -8.97
N ASN A 95 10.64 -2.08 -8.20
CA ASN A 95 9.62 -1.59 -7.27
C ASN A 95 8.35 -1.11 -7.99
N LYS A 96 8.49 -0.42 -9.13
CA LYS A 96 7.35 -0.03 -9.96
C LYS A 96 6.57 -1.25 -10.45
N ILE A 97 7.26 -2.27 -10.95
CA ILE A 97 6.64 -3.49 -11.44
C ILE A 97 5.95 -4.23 -10.30
N SER A 98 6.63 -4.41 -9.17
CA SER A 98 6.08 -5.08 -7.98
C SER A 98 4.83 -4.38 -7.47
N LEU A 99 4.86 -3.06 -7.33
CA LEU A 99 3.71 -2.29 -6.86
C LEU A 99 2.55 -2.34 -7.86
N LYS A 100 2.83 -2.21 -9.15
CA LYS A 100 1.82 -2.32 -10.21
C LYS A 100 1.13 -3.69 -10.18
N LEU A 101 1.89 -4.77 -10.06
CA LEU A 101 1.36 -6.13 -9.99
C LEU A 101 0.53 -6.34 -8.71
N ALA A 102 1.03 -5.89 -7.56
CA ALA A 102 0.32 -6.00 -6.29
C ALA A 102 -1.02 -5.25 -6.31
N LEU A 103 -1.02 -4.01 -6.80
CA LEU A 103 -2.25 -3.21 -6.91
C LEU A 103 -3.24 -3.82 -7.92
N SER A 104 -2.75 -4.28 -9.07
CA SER A 104 -3.59 -4.93 -10.08
C SER A 104 -4.24 -6.20 -9.55
N LEU A 105 -3.47 -7.02 -8.84
CA LEU A 105 -3.97 -8.24 -8.21
C LEU A 105 -5.01 -7.93 -7.13
N CYS A 106 -4.73 -6.97 -6.24
CA CYS A 106 -5.66 -6.57 -5.19
C CYS A 106 -6.96 -5.99 -5.78
N ARG A 107 -6.86 -5.13 -6.81
CA ARG A 107 -8.04 -4.60 -7.52
C ARG A 107 -8.89 -5.69 -8.13
N PHE A 108 -8.24 -6.68 -8.75
CA PHE A 108 -8.94 -7.84 -9.33
C PHE A 108 -9.65 -8.67 -8.26
N LEU A 109 -8.93 -9.06 -7.20
CA LEU A 109 -9.48 -9.87 -6.11
C LEU A 109 -10.62 -9.19 -5.35
N LEU A 110 -10.53 -7.87 -5.19
CA LEU A 110 -11.56 -7.07 -4.51
C LEU A 110 -12.64 -6.54 -5.46
N SER A 111 -12.51 -6.78 -6.77
CA SER A 111 -13.41 -6.24 -7.79
C SER A 111 -13.56 -4.70 -7.71
N PHE A 112 -12.45 -3.99 -7.48
CA PHE A 112 -12.44 -2.53 -7.42
C PHE A 112 -12.46 -1.95 -8.83
N LYS A 113 -13.57 -1.36 -9.20
CA LYS A 113 -13.75 -0.61 -10.45
C LYS A 113 -13.59 0.88 -10.18
N ASP A 114 -12.75 1.54 -10.96
CA ASP A 114 -12.51 2.99 -10.87
C ASP A 114 -12.40 3.53 -9.42
N PRO A 115 -11.49 2.97 -8.59
CA PRO A 115 -11.38 3.40 -7.21
C PRO A 115 -10.88 4.84 -7.12
N LEU A 116 -11.21 5.53 -6.02
CA LEU A 116 -10.53 6.75 -5.61
C LEU A 116 -9.12 6.41 -5.13
N LEU A 117 -8.13 7.17 -5.57
CA LEU A 117 -6.76 7.08 -5.07
C LEU A 117 -6.53 8.18 -4.03
N TRP A 118 -6.27 7.77 -2.79
CA TRP A 118 -5.87 8.67 -1.70
C TRP A 118 -4.42 8.39 -1.33
N THR A 119 -3.54 9.37 -1.46
CA THR A 119 -2.13 9.15 -1.17
C THR A 119 -1.57 10.14 -0.15
N TYR A 120 -0.84 9.59 0.81
CA TYR A 120 -0.01 10.35 1.76
C TYR A 120 1.45 10.45 1.32
N ASN A 121 1.80 9.81 0.20
CA ASN A 121 3.17 9.77 -0.28
C ASN A 121 3.31 10.63 -1.54
N PRO A 122 4.04 11.75 -1.49
CA PRO A 122 4.21 12.64 -2.64
C PRO A 122 4.95 11.98 -3.82
N LEU A 123 5.66 10.87 -3.57
CA LEU A 123 6.37 10.12 -4.59
C LEU A 123 5.50 9.10 -5.32
N THR A 124 4.24 8.96 -4.96
CA THR A 124 3.32 7.95 -5.54
C THR A 124 3.30 8.02 -7.08
N ALA A 125 3.27 9.22 -7.65
CA ALA A 125 3.27 9.41 -9.10
C ALA A 125 4.51 8.86 -9.81
N ARG A 126 5.61 8.65 -9.09
CA ARG A 126 6.82 8.02 -9.64
C ARG A 126 6.71 6.50 -9.72
N PHE A 127 5.82 5.87 -8.94
CA PHE A 127 5.72 4.42 -8.79
C PHE A 127 4.51 3.82 -9.47
N ILE A 128 3.41 4.57 -9.59
CA ILE A 128 2.18 4.07 -10.19
C ILE A 128 1.67 5.03 -11.27
N SER A 129 0.98 4.45 -12.25
CA SER A 129 0.20 5.24 -13.20
C SER A 129 -1.00 5.86 -12.49
N LEU A 130 -1.23 7.13 -12.69
CA LEU A 130 -2.39 7.84 -12.16
C LEU A 130 -3.67 7.65 -13.02
N LYS A 131 -3.60 6.82 -14.06
CA LYS A 131 -4.74 6.50 -14.92
C LYS A 131 -5.60 5.38 -14.29
N GLY A 132 -6.90 5.42 -14.52
CA GLY A 132 -7.83 4.39 -14.05
C GLY A 132 -8.28 4.58 -12.60
N TYR A 133 -8.28 5.82 -12.13
CA TYR A 133 -8.88 6.22 -10.86
C TYR A 133 -9.98 7.27 -11.11
N SER A 134 -11.04 7.20 -10.32
CA SER A 134 -12.16 8.16 -10.42
C SER A 134 -11.79 9.55 -9.92
N LEU A 135 -10.95 9.60 -8.91
CA LEU A 135 -10.43 10.82 -8.29
C LEU A 135 -9.07 10.53 -7.65
N ILE A 136 -8.21 11.52 -7.58
CA ILE A 136 -6.91 11.45 -6.90
C ILE A 136 -6.85 12.55 -5.84
N VAL A 137 -6.55 12.14 -4.60
CA VAL A 137 -6.43 13.03 -3.43
C VAL A 137 -5.04 12.87 -2.80
#